data_b53d41a7c8f817a85f6f90090bfd5967
#
_entry.id   b53d41a7c8f817a85f6f90090bfd5967
#
_cell.length_a   1.000
_cell.length_b   1.000
_cell.length_c   1.000
_cell.angle_alpha   90.00
_cell.angle_beta   90.00
_cell.angle_gamma   90.00
#
_symmetry.space_group_name_H-M   'P 1'
#
loop_
_entity.id
_entity.type
_entity.pdbx_description
1 polymer ?
#
loop_
_entity_poly.entity_id
_entity_poly.type
_entity_poly.pdbx_seq_one_letter_code
_entity_poly.pdbx_strand_id
1 'polypeptide(L)'
;MSDRPPTPSRLEHWDRRMEVPLALASFAFLGAYAVHVLARDLQEVWHDVCLSVTLGSWAFFVVDYLVRLRLSGLAPHRFLRAHPLDALVVLLPLLRPLRMVNLYGRVQRRHGPKLSLYGRVMVYSGLSVSLLGFAGSLTVYHHEVDAPGATIRTFGDAVWWTCATLATVGYGDVSPVTPMGRVTAVGLMACGLALLGAVTGSFSSWLIQAFSREDEKRPPGDSPGA
;
A
#
# COMPACT_ATOMS: atom_id res chain seq x y z
N MET A 1 29.41 28.18 15.80
CA MET A 1 29.18 26.73 15.61
C MET A 1 28.49 26.58 14.27
N SER A 2 29.21 25.99 13.29
CA SER A 2 28.77 25.90 11.90
C SER A 2 27.72 24.80 11.75
N ASP A 3 26.45 25.20 11.62
CA ASP A 3 25.30 24.32 11.37
C ASP A 3 25.27 23.99 9.89
N ARG A 4 26.22 23.18 9.40
CA ARG A 4 26.13 22.58 8.08
C ARG A 4 25.21 21.39 8.19
N PRO A 5 24.11 21.34 7.38
CA PRO A 5 23.28 20.15 7.33
C PRO A 5 24.12 18.93 6.95
N PRO A 6 23.92 17.75 7.58
CA PRO A 6 24.70 16.57 7.29
C PRO A 6 24.57 16.20 5.79
N THR A 7 25.70 15.90 5.17
CA THR A 7 25.73 15.45 3.76
C THR A 7 24.86 14.19 3.63
N PRO A 8 23.90 14.17 2.69
CA PRO A 8 23.00 13.02 2.53
C PRO A 8 23.82 11.75 2.26
N SER A 9 23.48 10.67 2.96
CA SER A 9 24.13 9.37 2.80
C SER A 9 23.95 8.85 1.38
N ARG A 10 24.85 7.97 0.91
CA ARG A 10 24.75 7.33 -0.43
C ARG A 10 23.39 6.63 -0.63
N LEU A 11 22.84 6.09 0.45
CA LEU A 11 21.51 5.45 0.46
C LEU A 11 20.40 6.48 0.20
N GLU A 12 20.43 7.64 0.86
CA GLU A 12 19.44 8.72 0.66
C GLU A 12 19.47 9.28 -0.76
N HIS A 13 20.66 9.37 -1.39
CA HIS A 13 20.79 9.77 -2.79
C HIS A 13 20.18 8.75 -3.73
N TRP A 14 20.41 7.46 -3.49
CA TRP A 14 19.83 6.37 -4.25
C TRP A 14 18.31 6.35 -4.14
N ASP A 15 17.79 6.45 -2.90
CA ASP A 15 16.36 6.47 -2.62
C ASP A 15 15.63 7.59 -3.37
N ARG A 16 16.19 8.80 -3.37
CA ARG A 16 15.61 9.94 -4.12
C ARG A 16 15.61 9.72 -5.63
N ARG A 17 16.64 9.09 -6.16
CA ARG A 17 16.78 8.87 -7.61
C ARG A 17 15.90 7.74 -8.13
N MET A 18 15.70 6.70 -7.32
CA MET A 18 14.93 5.51 -7.71
C MET A 18 13.44 5.60 -7.38
N GLU A 19 13.00 6.65 -6.70
CA GLU A 19 11.61 6.80 -6.28
C GLU A 19 10.63 6.85 -7.47
N VAL A 20 10.88 7.72 -8.44
CA VAL A 20 10.02 7.86 -9.63
C VAL A 20 10.08 6.60 -10.51
N PRO A 21 11.26 6.05 -10.88
CA PRO A 21 11.35 4.80 -11.62
C PRO A 21 10.62 3.63 -10.97
N LEU A 22 10.73 3.48 -9.64
CA LEU A 22 10.06 2.41 -8.90
C LEU A 22 8.54 2.60 -8.86
N ALA A 23 8.06 3.84 -8.76
CA ALA A 23 6.63 4.13 -8.85
C ALA A 23 6.08 3.80 -10.25
N LEU A 24 6.78 4.20 -11.32
CA LEU A 24 6.41 3.86 -12.69
C LEU A 24 6.43 2.34 -12.92
N ALA A 25 7.43 1.64 -12.40
CA ALA A 25 7.47 0.18 -12.46
C ALA A 25 6.29 -0.47 -11.69
N SER A 26 5.84 0.13 -10.58
CA SER A 26 4.66 -0.33 -9.84
C SER A 26 3.37 -0.14 -10.65
N PHE A 27 3.22 0.98 -11.38
CA PHE A 27 2.09 1.20 -12.28
C PHE A 27 2.11 0.23 -13.46
N ALA A 28 3.27 0.07 -14.10
CA ALA A 28 3.45 -0.85 -15.21
C ALA A 28 3.12 -2.30 -14.78
N PHE A 29 3.62 -2.70 -13.61
CA PHE A 29 3.31 -4.00 -13.01
C PHE A 29 1.80 -4.19 -12.81
N LEU A 30 1.15 -3.23 -12.13
CA LEU A 30 -0.27 -3.35 -11.80
C LEU A 30 -1.14 -3.35 -13.06
N GLY A 31 -0.80 -2.49 -14.04
CA GLY A 31 -1.49 -2.42 -15.34
C GLY A 31 -1.30 -3.70 -16.16
N ALA A 32 -0.07 -4.18 -16.31
CA ALA A 32 0.21 -5.43 -17.03
C ALA A 32 -0.46 -6.64 -16.36
N TYR A 33 -0.42 -6.71 -15.04
CA TYR A 33 -1.07 -7.76 -14.27
C TYR A 33 -2.60 -7.70 -14.41
N ALA A 34 -3.19 -6.50 -14.36
CA ALA A 34 -4.61 -6.32 -14.58
C ALA A 34 -5.04 -6.77 -15.99
N VAL A 35 -4.29 -6.38 -17.03
CA VAL A 35 -4.55 -6.82 -18.41
C VAL A 35 -4.42 -8.32 -18.53
N HIS A 36 -3.36 -8.92 -17.99
CA HIS A 36 -3.13 -10.37 -18.01
C HIS A 36 -4.28 -11.17 -17.36
N VAL A 37 -4.82 -10.66 -16.24
CA VAL A 37 -5.86 -11.36 -15.47
C VAL A 37 -7.26 -11.14 -16.02
N LEU A 38 -7.56 -9.92 -16.51
CA LEU A 38 -8.91 -9.55 -16.95
C LEU A 38 -9.17 -9.85 -18.43
N ALA A 39 -8.16 -9.70 -19.28
CA ALA A 39 -8.31 -9.85 -20.72
C ALA A 39 -7.87 -11.25 -21.17
N ARG A 40 -8.72 -12.25 -20.87
CA ARG A 40 -8.44 -13.67 -21.16
C ARG A 40 -8.47 -14.02 -22.65
N ASP A 41 -9.19 -13.22 -23.44
CA ASP A 41 -9.36 -13.45 -24.90
C ASP A 41 -8.26 -12.80 -25.75
N LEU A 42 -7.20 -12.26 -25.12
CA LEU A 42 -6.11 -11.67 -25.86
C LEU A 42 -5.25 -12.72 -26.57
N GLN A 43 -4.71 -12.33 -27.74
CA GLN A 43 -3.72 -13.14 -28.47
C GLN A 43 -2.54 -13.50 -27.57
N GLU A 44 -1.97 -14.68 -27.74
CA GLU A 44 -0.84 -15.20 -26.93
C GLU A 44 0.33 -14.20 -26.82
N VAL A 45 0.60 -13.44 -27.88
CA VAL A 45 1.66 -12.41 -27.90
C VAL A 45 1.46 -11.35 -26.81
N TRP A 46 0.22 -10.93 -26.54
CA TRP A 46 -0.07 -9.95 -25.48
C TRP A 46 0.08 -10.55 -24.08
N HIS A 47 -0.22 -11.83 -23.91
CA HIS A 47 0.03 -12.55 -22.67
C HIS A 47 1.53 -12.60 -22.36
N ASP A 48 2.37 -12.90 -23.36
CA ASP A 48 3.83 -12.93 -23.21
C ASP A 48 4.40 -11.55 -22.90
N VAL A 49 3.88 -10.49 -23.52
CA VAL A 49 4.26 -9.10 -23.22
C VAL A 49 3.90 -8.73 -21.78
N CYS A 50 2.69 -9.01 -21.36
CA CYS A 50 2.24 -8.72 -19.98
C CYS A 50 3.05 -9.50 -18.94
N LEU A 51 3.36 -10.77 -19.22
CA LEU A 51 4.20 -11.60 -18.36
C LEU A 51 5.63 -11.05 -18.30
N SER A 52 6.20 -10.65 -19.44
CA SER A 52 7.54 -10.05 -19.51
C SER A 52 7.64 -8.75 -18.73
N VAL A 53 6.62 -7.87 -18.84
CA VAL A 53 6.54 -6.62 -18.05
C VAL A 53 6.41 -6.93 -16.56
N THR A 54 5.62 -7.91 -16.20
CA THR A 54 5.41 -8.33 -14.80
C THR A 54 6.71 -8.87 -14.19
N LEU A 55 7.41 -9.78 -14.89
CA LEU A 55 8.69 -10.34 -14.46
C LEU A 55 9.81 -9.31 -14.46
N GLY A 56 9.88 -8.45 -15.49
CA GLY A 56 10.85 -7.36 -15.59
C GLY A 56 10.69 -6.36 -14.44
N SER A 57 9.47 -5.98 -14.13
CA SER A 57 9.18 -5.14 -12.99
C SER A 57 9.59 -5.81 -11.67
N TRP A 58 9.34 -7.12 -11.52
CA TRP A 58 9.77 -7.87 -10.34
C TRP A 58 11.29 -7.89 -10.20
N ALA A 59 12.00 -8.20 -11.27
CA ALA A 59 13.46 -8.18 -11.28
C ALA A 59 14.02 -6.80 -10.92
N PHE A 60 13.40 -5.72 -11.40
CA PHE A 60 13.77 -4.36 -11.06
C PHE A 60 13.63 -4.06 -9.56
N PHE A 61 12.56 -4.54 -8.91
CA PHE A 61 12.39 -4.41 -7.45
C PHE A 61 13.42 -5.22 -6.67
N VAL A 62 13.75 -6.43 -7.13
CA VAL A 62 14.80 -7.26 -6.51
C VAL A 62 16.15 -6.56 -6.59
N VAL A 63 16.49 -6.02 -7.76
CA VAL A 63 17.76 -5.28 -7.97
C VAL A 63 17.80 -4.04 -7.05
N ASP A 64 16.74 -3.25 -6.98
CA ASP A 64 16.66 -2.10 -6.07
C ASP A 64 16.90 -2.51 -4.61
N TYR A 65 16.26 -3.59 -4.16
CA TYR A 65 16.44 -4.12 -2.81
C TYR A 65 17.89 -4.56 -2.55
N LEU A 66 18.51 -5.27 -3.49
CA LEU A 66 19.91 -5.72 -3.37
C LEU A 66 20.89 -4.55 -3.35
N VAL A 67 20.66 -3.52 -4.15
CA VAL A 67 21.47 -2.30 -4.14
C VAL A 67 21.35 -1.58 -2.80
N ARG A 68 20.15 -1.43 -2.27
CA ARG A 68 19.93 -0.84 -0.92
C ARG A 68 20.63 -1.65 0.17
N LEU A 69 20.53 -2.97 0.10
CA LEU A 69 21.20 -3.87 1.04
C LEU A 69 22.72 -3.66 1.01
N ARG A 70 23.32 -3.57 -0.20
CA ARG A 70 24.76 -3.30 -0.34
C ARG A 70 25.18 -1.92 0.12
N LEU A 71 24.38 -0.87 -0.19
CA LEU A 71 24.66 0.50 0.21
C LEU A 71 24.50 0.76 1.71
N SER A 72 23.65 -0.03 2.37
CA SER A 72 23.43 0.08 3.83
C SER A 72 24.62 -0.40 4.67
N GLY A 73 25.50 -1.25 4.10
CA GLY A 73 26.62 -1.85 4.82
C GLY A 73 26.22 -2.76 5.99
N LEU A 74 24.92 -3.02 6.18
CA LEU A 74 24.41 -3.86 7.25
C LEU A 74 24.38 -5.34 6.82
N ALA A 75 24.57 -6.24 7.80
CA ALA A 75 24.34 -7.66 7.54
C ALA A 75 22.86 -7.90 7.12
N PRO A 76 22.58 -8.84 6.17
CA PRO A 76 21.24 -9.04 5.58
C PRO A 76 20.13 -9.21 6.62
N HIS A 77 20.38 -9.95 7.71
CA HIS A 77 19.40 -10.18 8.78
C HIS A 77 19.08 -8.90 9.59
N ARG A 78 20.06 -8.01 9.77
CA ARG A 78 19.86 -6.71 10.45
C ARG A 78 19.13 -5.72 9.56
N PHE A 79 19.44 -5.72 8.26
CA PHE A 79 18.73 -4.89 7.28
C PHE A 79 17.26 -5.31 7.16
N LEU A 80 16.99 -6.61 7.11
CA LEU A 80 15.63 -7.16 7.09
C LEU A 80 14.80 -6.74 8.31
N ARG A 81 15.41 -6.74 9.51
CA ARG A 81 14.75 -6.28 10.74
C ARG A 81 14.58 -4.76 10.79
N ALA A 82 15.50 -4.00 10.21
CA ALA A 82 15.41 -2.55 10.16
C ALA A 82 14.39 -2.03 9.12
N HIS A 83 14.21 -2.78 8.01
CA HIS A 83 13.33 -2.40 6.89
C HIS A 83 12.39 -3.56 6.50
N PRO A 84 11.52 -4.03 7.41
CA PRO A 84 10.65 -5.18 7.14
C PRO A 84 9.64 -4.90 6.02
N LEU A 85 9.18 -3.66 5.87
CA LEU A 85 8.23 -3.27 4.82
C LEU A 85 8.85 -3.36 3.42
N ASP A 86 10.13 -3.00 3.25
CA ASP A 86 10.81 -3.09 1.95
C ASP A 86 10.97 -4.55 1.52
N ALA A 87 11.33 -5.44 2.45
CA ALA A 87 11.39 -6.88 2.19
C ALA A 87 10.01 -7.47 1.87
N LEU A 88 9.00 -7.04 2.59
CA LEU A 88 7.61 -7.49 2.39
C LEU A 88 7.08 -7.07 1.01
N VAL A 89 7.40 -5.87 0.54
CA VAL A 89 7.03 -5.38 -0.81
C VAL A 89 7.71 -6.17 -1.92
N VAL A 90 8.95 -6.64 -1.70
CA VAL A 90 9.65 -7.51 -2.68
C VAL A 90 9.02 -8.90 -2.70
N LEU A 91 8.69 -9.44 -1.52
CA LEU A 91 8.14 -10.78 -1.37
C LEU A 91 6.68 -10.86 -1.82
N LEU A 92 5.87 -9.85 -1.47
CA LEU A 92 4.44 -9.81 -1.77
C LEU A 92 4.17 -8.80 -2.90
N PRO A 93 3.91 -9.27 -4.13
CA PRO A 93 3.60 -8.38 -5.27
C PRO A 93 2.38 -7.49 -5.01
N LEU A 94 1.45 -7.94 -4.16
CA LEU A 94 0.27 -7.22 -3.73
C LEU A 94 0.57 -5.87 -3.06
N LEU A 95 1.71 -5.75 -2.35
CA LEU A 95 2.06 -4.54 -1.61
C LEU A 95 2.86 -3.51 -2.44
N ARG A 96 3.28 -3.87 -3.65
CA ARG A 96 4.06 -2.97 -4.53
C ARG A 96 3.36 -1.65 -4.84
N PRO A 97 2.04 -1.62 -5.09
CA PRO A 97 1.32 -0.36 -5.33
C PRO A 97 1.40 0.62 -4.17
N LEU A 98 1.65 0.18 -2.93
CA LEU A 98 1.82 1.08 -1.77
C LEU A 98 3.03 2.02 -1.89
N ARG A 99 4.00 1.71 -2.73
CA ARG A 99 5.12 2.65 -3.02
C ARG A 99 4.64 3.94 -3.69
N MET A 100 3.55 3.89 -4.45
CA MET A 100 2.92 5.07 -5.05
C MET A 100 2.41 6.06 -4.00
N VAL A 101 1.93 5.55 -2.88
CA VAL A 101 1.46 6.36 -1.75
C VAL A 101 2.60 7.21 -1.18
N ASN A 102 3.80 6.62 -1.08
CA ASN A 102 5.00 7.34 -0.63
C ASN A 102 5.41 8.44 -1.61
N LEU A 103 5.35 8.18 -2.92
CA LEU A 103 5.64 9.17 -3.97
C LEU A 103 4.64 10.34 -3.90
N TYR A 104 3.34 10.05 -3.84
CA TYR A 104 2.30 11.08 -3.68
C TYR A 104 2.59 11.98 -2.46
N GLY A 105 2.98 11.38 -1.34
CA GLY A 105 3.33 12.10 -0.14
C GLY A 105 4.48 13.09 -0.28
N ARG A 106 5.48 12.75 -1.06
CA ARG A 106 6.64 13.63 -1.29
C ARG A 106 6.36 14.71 -2.32
N VAL A 107 5.63 14.40 -3.39
CA VAL A 107 5.20 15.37 -4.41
C VAL A 107 4.32 16.44 -3.77
N GLN A 108 3.37 16.05 -2.92
CA GLN A 108 2.48 16.97 -2.24
C GLN A 108 3.21 17.89 -1.26
N ARG A 109 4.27 17.41 -0.60
CA ARG A 109 5.11 18.26 0.27
C ARG A 109 5.84 19.37 -0.50
N ARG A 110 6.10 19.17 -1.80
CA ARG A 110 6.84 20.14 -2.62
C ARG A 110 5.94 21.17 -3.29
N HIS A 111 4.73 20.80 -3.73
CA HIS A 111 3.90 21.60 -4.63
C HIS A 111 2.43 21.73 -4.19
N GLY A 112 1.99 21.04 -3.12
CA GLY A 112 0.60 21.01 -2.70
C GLY A 112 0.27 21.92 -1.50
N PRO A 113 -1.03 22.23 -1.29
CA PRO A 113 -1.48 22.92 -0.08
C PRO A 113 -1.05 22.14 1.15
N LYS A 114 -0.67 22.86 2.22
CA LYS A 114 -0.27 22.25 3.50
C LYS A 114 -1.49 21.57 4.14
N LEU A 115 -1.76 20.33 3.74
CA LEU A 115 -2.76 19.50 4.41
C LEU A 115 -2.36 19.31 5.88
N SER A 116 -3.36 19.37 6.77
CA SER A 116 -3.19 18.98 8.16
C SER A 116 -2.69 17.53 8.25
N LEU A 117 -2.07 17.14 9.36
CA LEU A 117 -1.61 15.75 9.58
C LEU A 117 -2.76 14.76 9.33
N TYR A 118 -3.95 15.08 9.82
CA TYR A 118 -5.17 14.29 9.61
C TYR A 118 -5.53 14.14 8.13
N GLY A 119 -5.58 15.26 7.37
CA GLY A 119 -5.88 15.20 5.93
C GLY A 119 -4.88 14.34 5.14
N ARG A 120 -3.60 14.36 5.53
CA ARG A 120 -2.57 13.51 4.93
C ARG A 120 -2.82 12.03 5.22
N VAL A 121 -3.11 11.68 6.47
CA VAL A 121 -3.41 10.29 6.86
C VAL A 121 -4.63 9.79 6.09
N MET A 122 -5.69 10.59 5.98
CA MET A 122 -6.90 10.22 5.22
C MET A 122 -6.61 9.94 3.75
N VAL A 123 -5.87 10.83 3.07
CA VAL A 123 -5.52 10.63 1.66
C VAL A 123 -4.63 9.40 1.48
N TYR A 124 -3.63 9.20 2.35
CA TYR A 124 -2.74 8.03 2.25
C TYR A 124 -3.47 6.73 2.53
N SER A 125 -4.31 6.69 3.54
CA SER A 125 -5.11 5.50 3.86
C SER A 125 -6.10 5.19 2.74
N GLY A 126 -6.81 6.19 2.21
CA GLY A 126 -7.74 6.01 1.09
C GLY A 126 -7.05 5.47 -0.16
N LEU A 127 -5.91 6.06 -0.55
CA LEU A 127 -5.13 5.59 -1.69
C LEU A 127 -4.58 4.16 -1.45
N SER A 128 -4.11 3.88 -0.23
CA SER A 128 -3.62 2.53 0.14
C SER A 128 -4.73 1.49 0.07
N VAL A 129 -5.92 1.78 0.61
CA VAL A 129 -7.09 0.89 0.55
C VAL A 129 -7.48 0.61 -0.90
N SER A 130 -7.55 1.65 -1.74
CA SER A 130 -7.92 1.50 -3.15
C SER A 130 -6.92 0.64 -3.93
N LEU A 131 -5.63 0.90 -3.76
CA LEU A 131 -4.56 0.14 -4.45
C LEU A 131 -4.47 -1.30 -3.96
N LEU A 132 -4.52 -1.52 -2.64
CA LEU A 132 -4.53 -2.86 -2.05
C LEU A 132 -5.79 -3.63 -2.42
N GLY A 133 -6.94 -2.97 -2.38
CA GLY A 133 -8.21 -3.55 -2.76
C GLY A 133 -8.21 -4.01 -4.22
N PHE A 134 -7.77 -3.15 -5.13
CA PHE A 134 -7.68 -3.49 -6.54
C PHE A 134 -6.68 -4.63 -6.80
N ALA A 135 -5.46 -4.54 -6.27
CA ALA A 135 -4.45 -5.59 -6.43
C ALA A 135 -4.88 -6.93 -5.78
N GLY A 136 -5.53 -6.85 -4.62
CA GLY A 136 -6.08 -8.01 -3.92
C GLY A 136 -7.21 -8.69 -4.68
N SER A 137 -8.14 -7.91 -5.23
CA SER A 137 -9.21 -8.43 -6.07
C SER A 137 -8.68 -9.14 -7.32
N LEU A 138 -7.67 -8.56 -8.00
CA LEU A 138 -7.01 -9.20 -9.13
C LEU A 138 -6.36 -10.53 -8.74
N THR A 139 -5.64 -10.54 -7.61
CA THR A 139 -4.91 -11.74 -7.16
C THR A 139 -5.87 -12.85 -6.74
N VAL A 140 -6.92 -12.51 -5.99
CA VAL A 140 -7.94 -13.48 -5.59
C VAL A 140 -8.68 -14.01 -6.82
N TYR A 141 -9.13 -13.13 -7.71
CA TYR A 141 -9.78 -13.55 -8.96
C TYR A 141 -8.91 -14.48 -9.78
N HIS A 142 -7.62 -14.15 -9.95
CA HIS A 142 -6.69 -14.99 -10.72
C HIS A 142 -6.58 -16.42 -10.18
N HIS A 143 -6.61 -16.60 -8.86
CA HIS A 143 -6.48 -17.93 -8.26
C HIS A 143 -7.80 -18.68 -8.12
N GLU A 144 -8.93 -17.97 -8.03
CA GLU A 144 -10.23 -18.58 -7.74
C GLU A 144 -11.04 -18.92 -8.99
N VAL A 145 -10.95 -18.11 -10.04
CA VAL A 145 -11.90 -18.14 -11.18
C VAL A 145 -12.05 -19.50 -11.84
N ASP A 146 -10.98 -20.30 -11.91
CA ASP A 146 -10.99 -21.65 -12.51
C ASP A 146 -10.94 -22.77 -11.46
N ALA A 147 -11.01 -22.42 -10.16
CA ALA A 147 -10.89 -23.40 -9.09
C ALA A 147 -12.18 -24.21 -8.91
N PRO A 148 -12.09 -25.54 -8.70
CA PRO A 148 -13.27 -26.35 -8.39
C PRO A 148 -13.95 -25.89 -7.11
N GLY A 149 -15.27 -25.67 -7.16
CA GLY A 149 -16.06 -25.23 -6.02
C GLY A 149 -15.91 -23.75 -5.65
N ALA A 150 -15.22 -22.95 -6.46
CA ALA A 150 -15.07 -21.52 -6.21
C ALA A 150 -16.42 -20.79 -6.24
N THR A 151 -16.61 -19.88 -5.32
CA THR A 151 -17.74 -18.94 -5.25
C THR A 151 -17.42 -17.62 -5.95
N ILE A 152 -16.14 -17.26 -6.06
CA ILE A 152 -15.64 -16.08 -6.76
C ILE A 152 -15.37 -16.46 -8.22
N ARG A 153 -16.30 -16.15 -9.11
CA ARG A 153 -16.24 -16.53 -10.53
C ARG A 153 -16.06 -15.36 -11.48
N THR A 154 -16.36 -14.16 -11.04
CA THR A 154 -16.19 -12.92 -11.79
C THR A 154 -15.26 -11.98 -11.07
N PHE A 155 -14.68 -11.04 -11.82
CA PHE A 155 -13.89 -9.97 -11.18
C PHE A 155 -14.75 -9.10 -10.25
N GLY A 156 -16.05 -8.94 -10.58
CA GLY A 156 -17.01 -8.26 -9.71
C GLY A 156 -17.17 -8.94 -8.36
N ASP A 157 -17.25 -10.28 -8.31
CA ASP A 157 -17.32 -11.06 -7.05
C ASP A 157 -16.04 -10.84 -6.21
N ALA A 158 -14.87 -10.83 -6.88
CA ALA A 158 -13.60 -10.59 -6.20
C ALA A 158 -13.51 -9.17 -5.61
N VAL A 159 -13.97 -8.15 -6.33
CA VAL A 159 -14.06 -6.76 -5.85
C VAL A 159 -15.02 -6.66 -4.68
N TRP A 160 -16.21 -7.23 -4.81
CA TRP A 160 -17.22 -7.26 -3.74
C TRP A 160 -16.66 -7.90 -2.47
N TRP A 161 -16.11 -9.09 -2.59
CA TRP A 161 -15.49 -9.81 -1.48
C TRP A 161 -14.37 -9.01 -0.82
N THR A 162 -13.49 -8.41 -1.63
CA THR A 162 -12.37 -7.60 -1.13
C THR A 162 -12.87 -6.38 -0.37
N CYS A 163 -13.88 -5.67 -0.89
CA CYS A 163 -14.49 -4.54 -0.19
C CYS A 163 -15.11 -4.96 1.13
N ALA A 164 -15.89 -6.04 1.15
CA ALA A 164 -16.51 -6.58 2.37
C ALA A 164 -15.46 -6.99 3.42
N THR A 165 -14.33 -7.55 2.96
CA THR A 165 -13.22 -7.98 3.82
C THR A 165 -12.45 -6.80 4.39
N LEU A 166 -12.05 -5.82 3.56
CA LEU A 166 -11.34 -4.62 4.01
C LEU A 166 -12.20 -3.73 4.91
N ALA A 167 -13.51 -3.69 4.68
CA ALA A 167 -14.47 -3.02 5.55
C ALA A 167 -14.81 -3.81 6.82
N THR A 168 -14.24 -5.01 7.00
CA THR A 168 -14.50 -5.92 8.14
C THR A 168 -15.97 -6.35 8.28
N VAL A 169 -16.75 -6.29 7.20
CA VAL A 169 -18.17 -6.69 7.19
C VAL A 169 -18.31 -8.20 7.11
N GLY A 170 -17.62 -8.83 6.13
CA GLY A 170 -17.54 -10.28 5.99
C GLY A 170 -18.89 -10.96 5.81
N TYR A 171 -19.66 -10.63 4.77
CA TYR A 171 -20.98 -11.23 4.52
C TYR A 171 -20.95 -12.76 4.40
N GLY A 172 -19.84 -13.33 3.91
CA GLY A 172 -19.69 -14.79 3.77
C GLY A 172 -20.42 -15.40 2.59
N ASP A 173 -21.00 -14.58 1.72
CA ASP A 173 -21.70 -14.98 0.49
C ASP A 173 -20.74 -15.52 -0.58
N VAL A 174 -19.56 -14.94 -0.68
CA VAL A 174 -18.44 -15.38 -1.49
C VAL A 174 -17.15 -15.39 -0.68
N SER A 175 -16.27 -16.37 -0.93
CA SER A 175 -15.00 -16.48 -0.20
C SER A 175 -13.97 -17.30 -0.98
N PRO A 176 -12.66 -17.04 -0.81
CA PRO A 176 -11.62 -17.82 -1.47
C PRO A 176 -11.55 -19.24 -0.93
N VAL A 177 -11.49 -20.21 -1.86
CA VAL A 177 -11.39 -21.65 -1.56
C VAL A 177 -9.96 -22.17 -1.76
N THR A 178 -9.18 -21.55 -2.67
CA THR A 178 -7.81 -21.98 -2.96
C THR A 178 -6.82 -21.61 -1.83
N PRO A 179 -5.74 -22.36 -1.64
CA PRO A 179 -4.70 -22.00 -0.66
C PRO A 179 -4.11 -20.61 -0.91
N MET A 180 -3.82 -20.25 -2.17
CA MET A 180 -3.25 -18.95 -2.52
C MET A 180 -4.26 -17.81 -2.35
N GLY A 181 -5.52 -18.03 -2.69
CA GLY A 181 -6.61 -17.11 -2.41
C GLY A 181 -6.73 -16.84 -0.91
N ARG A 182 -6.64 -17.88 -0.06
CA ARG A 182 -6.69 -17.75 1.40
C ARG A 182 -5.46 -17.03 1.98
N VAL A 183 -4.27 -17.28 1.45
CA VAL A 183 -3.05 -16.52 1.86
C VAL A 183 -3.21 -15.05 1.51
N THR A 184 -3.71 -14.74 0.31
CA THR A 184 -4.03 -13.36 -0.09
C THR A 184 -5.08 -12.74 0.83
N ALA A 185 -6.12 -13.50 1.20
CA ALA A 185 -7.16 -13.08 2.13
C ALA A 185 -6.58 -12.66 3.49
N VAL A 186 -5.74 -13.50 4.09
CA VAL A 186 -5.08 -13.19 5.37
C VAL A 186 -4.24 -11.90 5.26
N GLY A 187 -3.50 -11.73 4.16
CA GLY A 187 -2.74 -10.51 3.90
C GLY A 187 -3.63 -9.26 3.82
N LEU A 188 -4.76 -9.35 3.10
CA LEU A 188 -5.74 -8.26 2.99
C LEU A 188 -6.40 -7.93 4.33
N MET A 189 -6.77 -8.93 5.11
CA MET A 189 -7.35 -8.76 6.46
C MET A 189 -6.37 -8.03 7.38
N ALA A 190 -5.10 -8.45 7.42
CA ALA A 190 -4.07 -7.80 8.23
C ALA A 190 -3.85 -6.34 7.80
N CYS A 191 -3.77 -6.07 6.49
CA CYS A 191 -3.62 -4.72 5.96
C CYS A 191 -4.86 -3.85 6.25
N GLY A 192 -6.06 -4.39 6.07
CA GLY A 192 -7.32 -3.71 6.37
C GLY A 192 -7.40 -3.28 7.83
N LEU A 193 -7.09 -4.20 8.75
CA LEU A 193 -7.07 -3.93 10.18
C LEU A 193 -6.05 -2.86 10.56
N ALA A 194 -4.84 -2.91 10.00
CA ALA A 194 -3.81 -1.91 10.23
C ALA A 194 -4.21 -0.52 9.71
N LEU A 195 -4.83 -0.44 8.53
CA LEU A 195 -5.33 0.80 7.94
C LEU A 195 -6.50 1.38 8.75
N LEU A 196 -7.43 0.55 9.19
CA LEU A 196 -8.54 0.97 10.05
C LEU A 196 -8.01 1.55 11.37
N GLY A 197 -7.06 0.87 12.01
CA GLY A 197 -6.41 1.36 13.23
C GLY A 197 -5.69 2.70 13.02
N ALA A 198 -4.99 2.88 11.90
CA ALA A 198 -4.31 4.13 11.58
C ALA A 198 -5.30 5.30 11.39
N VAL A 199 -6.42 5.06 10.69
CA VAL A 199 -7.47 6.07 10.45
C VAL A 199 -8.15 6.43 11.77
N THR A 200 -8.58 5.44 12.54
CA THR A 200 -9.28 5.64 13.82
C THR A 200 -8.38 6.35 14.84
N GLY A 201 -7.13 5.92 14.97
CA GLY A 201 -6.16 6.56 15.86
C GLY A 201 -5.87 8.01 15.49
N SER A 202 -5.74 8.30 14.18
CA SER A 202 -5.56 9.67 13.71
C SER A 202 -6.77 10.56 13.97
N PHE A 203 -7.99 10.02 13.78
CA PHE A 203 -9.23 10.74 14.08
C PHE A 203 -9.38 11.04 15.56
N SER A 204 -9.14 10.04 16.42
CA SER A 204 -9.17 10.22 17.87
C SER A 204 -8.17 11.27 18.36
N SER A 205 -6.94 11.23 17.84
CA SER A 205 -5.91 12.23 18.15
C SER A 205 -6.32 13.65 17.73
N TRP A 206 -6.93 13.78 16.55
CA TRP A 206 -7.45 15.07 16.08
C TRP A 206 -8.57 15.59 16.98
N LEU A 207 -9.49 14.72 17.37
CA LEU A 207 -10.63 15.07 18.22
C LEU A 207 -10.15 15.60 19.59
N ILE A 208 -9.23 14.89 20.23
CA ILE A 208 -8.62 15.32 21.50
C ILE A 208 -7.96 16.69 21.35
N GLN A 209 -7.18 16.92 20.27
CA GLN A 209 -6.54 18.21 20.04
C GLN A 209 -7.56 19.33 19.76
N ALA A 210 -8.66 19.03 19.09
CA ALA A 210 -9.73 20.00 18.83
C ALA A 210 -10.36 20.47 20.15
N PHE A 211 -10.74 19.56 21.04
CA PHE A 211 -11.31 19.88 22.34
C PHE A 211 -10.32 20.63 23.25
N SER A 212 -9.07 20.18 23.32
CA SER A 212 -8.06 20.88 24.15
C SER A 212 -7.84 22.34 23.71
N ARG A 213 -7.95 22.64 22.41
CA ARG A 213 -7.85 24.02 21.91
C ARG A 213 -9.09 24.87 22.24
N GLU A 214 -10.25 24.28 22.35
CA GLU A 214 -11.48 24.97 22.78
C GLU A 214 -11.42 25.30 24.26
N ASP A 215 -10.94 24.40 25.10
CA ASP A 215 -10.77 24.63 26.53
C ASP A 215 -9.74 25.73 26.81
N GLU A 216 -8.63 25.79 26.05
CA GLU A 216 -7.60 26.83 26.19
C GLU A 216 -8.10 28.23 25.77
N LYS A 217 -9.12 28.31 24.90
CA LYS A 217 -9.73 29.58 24.47
C LYS A 217 -10.85 30.07 25.40
N ARG A 218 -11.27 29.27 26.35
CA ARG A 218 -12.34 29.62 27.31
C ARG A 218 -11.76 30.55 28.39
N PRO A 219 -12.32 31.75 28.62
CA PRO A 219 -11.81 32.65 29.66
C PRO A 219 -11.95 31.97 31.05
N PRO A 220 -10.97 32.19 31.95
CA PRO A 220 -11.07 31.67 33.30
C PRO A 220 -12.24 32.37 34.03
N GLY A 221 -13.37 31.67 34.19
CA GLY A 221 -14.54 32.18 34.88
C GLY A 221 -15.90 31.62 34.41
N ASP A 222 -15.95 30.93 33.30
CA ASP A 222 -17.21 30.38 32.75
C ASP A 222 -17.30 28.86 33.01
N SER A 223 -17.27 28.51 34.30
CA SER A 223 -17.57 27.13 34.74
C SER A 223 -19.10 26.94 34.74
N PRO A 224 -19.67 25.95 34.04
CA PRO A 224 -21.07 25.61 34.17
C PRO A 224 -21.28 24.90 35.50
N GLY A 225 -21.70 25.64 36.53
CA GLY A 225 -22.10 25.08 37.82
C GLY A 225 -21.53 25.79 39.04
N ALA A 226 -21.99 26.99 39.33
CA ALA A 226 -22.11 27.52 40.68
C ALA A 226 -23.59 27.88 40.93
#